data_8cdd2945087b5d93b2f49dd141c9f505
#
_entry.id   8cdd2945087b5d93b2f49dd141c9f505
#
_cell.length_a   1.000
_cell.length_b   1.000
_cell.length_c   1.000
_cell.angle_alpha   90.00
_cell.angle_beta   90.00
_cell.angle_gamma   90.00
#
_symmetry.space_group_name_H-M   'P 1'
#
loop_
_entity.id
_entity.type
_entity.pdbx_description
1 polymer ?
#
loop_
_entity_poly.entity_id
_entity_poly.type
_entity_poly.pdbx_seq_one_letter_code
_entity_poly.pdbx_strand_id
1 'polypeptide(L)'
;MYVDSHAHLEGKRYDSDRAEVLARAKQNGIEAYLAIGNGDGPDTADCGIRMAEKYDGKPEYPRIWASVGIHPHEASLANEAADSQMLQWARHPRVIAWGEIGLDYFYDHSPRETQKAVFLKQMELARTAKLPIIIHCRPSDNSENAWDDCLAMIVEHWSAGHGSSSGLGGILHCFTGSVEHARRALDLGFMISFAGNITFPKAQSIRDAAQMVPLDRMLIETDSPYLAPIPHRGKRNEPAFVKEVARQIGELRNLPAEEIGSRTTQNFYNFFGLALETAKPEARA
;
A
#
# COMPACT_ATOMS: atom_id res chain seq x y z
N MET A 1 -2.37 -17.63 -5.59
CA MET A 1 -2.39 -16.33 -6.27
C MET A 1 -2.36 -15.25 -5.21
N TYR A 2 -1.45 -14.28 -5.35
CA TYR A 2 -1.27 -13.19 -4.38
C TYR A 2 -1.03 -11.87 -5.10
N VAL A 3 -1.42 -10.75 -4.48
CA VAL A 3 -1.01 -9.40 -4.86
C VAL A 3 -0.29 -8.78 -3.66
N ASP A 4 0.82 -8.11 -3.91
CA ASP A 4 1.50 -7.27 -2.93
C ASP A 4 0.99 -5.83 -3.11
N SER A 5 0.15 -5.36 -2.19
CA SER A 5 -0.51 -4.07 -2.33
C SER A 5 0.39 -2.86 -2.05
N HIS A 6 1.66 -3.06 -1.64
CA HIS A 6 2.57 -1.96 -1.33
C HIS A 6 4.04 -2.43 -1.29
N ALA A 7 4.88 -1.96 -2.22
CA ALA A 7 6.31 -2.28 -2.23
C ALA A 7 7.15 -1.18 -2.88
N HIS A 8 8.38 -0.95 -2.33
CA HIS A 8 9.38 0.03 -2.80
C HIS A 8 10.56 -0.69 -3.46
N LEU A 9 10.34 -1.27 -4.64
CA LEU A 9 11.39 -1.97 -5.38
C LEU A 9 12.25 -1.05 -6.25
N GLU A 10 11.91 0.22 -6.38
CA GLU A 10 12.67 1.24 -7.09
C GLU A 10 13.97 1.62 -6.39
N GLY A 11 14.01 1.43 -5.07
CA GLY A 11 15.11 1.85 -4.20
C GLY A 11 16.44 1.17 -4.50
N LYS A 12 17.55 1.84 -4.17
CA LYS A 12 18.94 1.41 -4.40
C LYS A 12 19.28 0.03 -3.82
N ARG A 13 18.53 -0.41 -2.80
CA ARG A 13 18.72 -1.75 -2.19
C ARG A 13 18.48 -2.91 -3.17
N TYR A 14 17.82 -2.65 -4.30
CA TYR A 14 17.50 -3.65 -5.32
C TYR A 14 18.29 -3.48 -6.61
N ASP A 15 19.17 -2.48 -6.74
CA ASP A 15 19.86 -2.17 -8.00
C ASP A 15 20.61 -3.36 -8.58
N SER A 16 21.19 -4.20 -7.72
CA SER A 16 22.00 -5.35 -8.15
C SER A 16 21.20 -6.58 -8.60
N ASP A 17 19.92 -6.71 -8.17
CA ASP A 17 19.14 -7.95 -8.37
C ASP A 17 17.63 -7.73 -8.50
N ARG A 18 17.20 -6.52 -8.88
CA ARG A 18 15.77 -6.17 -9.00
C ARG A 18 15.00 -7.08 -9.95
N ALA A 19 15.60 -7.42 -11.09
CA ALA A 19 14.99 -8.32 -12.06
C ALA A 19 14.77 -9.73 -11.49
N GLU A 20 15.76 -10.23 -10.76
CA GLU A 20 15.71 -11.54 -10.09
C GLU A 20 14.66 -11.54 -8.97
N VAL A 21 14.53 -10.44 -8.22
CA VAL A 21 13.49 -10.26 -7.19
C VAL A 21 12.10 -10.34 -7.83
N LEU A 22 11.88 -9.64 -8.93
CA LEU A 22 10.61 -9.68 -9.67
C LEU A 22 10.33 -11.08 -10.24
N ALA A 23 11.33 -11.75 -10.79
CA ALA A 23 11.18 -13.11 -11.32
C ALA A 23 10.83 -14.10 -10.17
N ARG A 24 11.51 -14.00 -9.01
CA ARG A 24 11.16 -14.81 -7.83
C ARG A 24 9.73 -14.53 -7.35
N ALA A 25 9.29 -13.27 -7.35
CA ALA A 25 7.92 -12.93 -7.01
C ALA A 25 6.93 -13.68 -7.91
N LYS A 26 7.10 -13.60 -9.24
CA LYS A 26 6.25 -14.31 -10.20
C LYS A 26 6.26 -15.82 -9.99
N GLN A 27 7.43 -16.42 -9.82
CA GLN A 27 7.59 -17.87 -9.54
C GLN A 27 6.91 -18.30 -8.23
N ASN A 28 6.76 -17.39 -7.27
CA ASN A 28 6.07 -17.63 -6.00
C ASN A 28 4.57 -17.29 -6.04
N GLY A 29 4.00 -17.06 -7.22
CA GLY A 29 2.57 -16.85 -7.42
C GLY A 29 2.10 -15.42 -7.10
N ILE A 30 3.02 -14.44 -7.14
CA ILE A 30 2.65 -13.03 -7.06
C ILE A 30 2.22 -12.60 -8.46
N GLU A 31 0.94 -12.27 -8.62
CA GLU A 31 0.37 -11.88 -9.91
C GLU A 31 0.57 -10.40 -10.23
N ALA A 32 0.50 -9.57 -9.19
CA ALA A 32 0.73 -8.15 -9.31
C ALA A 32 1.34 -7.56 -8.04
N TYR A 33 1.97 -6.39 -8.18
CA TYR A 33 2.28 -5.55 -7.04
C TYR A 33 2.06 -4.07 -7.37
N LEU A 34 1.86 -3.26 -6.32
CA LEU A 34 1.77 -1.81 -6.41
C LEU A 34 3.12 -1.19 -6.04
N ALA A 35 3.78 -0.62 -7.05
CA ALA A 35 5.03 0.13 -6.90
C ALA A 35 4.72 1.52 -6.38
N ILE A 36 5.23 1.85 -5.22
CA ILE A 36 4.94 3.12 -4.55
C ILE A 36 5.83 4.23 -5.11
N GLY A 37 5.21 5.29 -5.59
CA GLY A 37 5.86 6.40 -6.25
C GLY A 37 6.13 7.57 -5.31
N ASN A 38 6.96 7.37 -4.28
CA ASN A 38 7.46 8.46 -3.43
C ASN A 38 8.89 8.86 -3.78
N GLY A 39 9.72 7.88 -4.15
CA GLY A 39 11.15 8.08 -4.42
C GLY A 39 11.91 8.65 -3.23
N ASP A 40 12.91 9.49 -3.53
CA ASP A 40 13.68 10.27 -2.55
C ASP A 40 13.09 11.71 -2.42
N GLY A 41 11.79 11.89 -2.70
CA GLY A 41 11.08 13.16 -2.66
C GLY A 41 10.28 13.45 -3.95
N PRO A 42 9.61 14.63 -4.02
CA PRO A 42 8.63 14.93 -5.06
C PRO A 42 9.18 14.85 -6.49
N ASP A 43 10.44 15.20 -6.72
CA ASP A 43 11.06 15.18 -8.04
C ASP A 43 11.27 13.76 -8.59
N THR A 44 11.16 12.75 -7.77
CA THR A 44 11.35 11.34 -8.12
C THR A 44 10.11 10.47 -7.88
N ALA A 45 8.96 11.10 -7.64
CA ALA A 45 7.70 10.40 -7.36
C ALA A 45 7.14 9.61 -8.56
N ASP A 46 7.76 9.71 -9.75
CA ASP A 46 7.50 8.85 -10.92
C ASP A 46 8.21 7.49 -10.88
N CYS A 47 8.94 7.19 -9.81
CA CYS A 47 9.74 5.96 -9.71
C CYS A 47 8.91 4.69 -9.88
N GLY A 48 7.66 4.64 -9.38
CA GLY A 48 6.72 3.54 -9.61
C GLY A 48 6.31 3.41 -11.08
N ILE A 49 6.14 4.54 -11.78
CA ILE A 49 5.84 4.57 -13.22
C ILE A 49 7.01 3.97 -13.99
N ARG A 50 8.24 4.43 -13.72
CA ARG A 50 9.46 3.87 -14.36
C ARG A 50 9.62 2.37 -14.12
N MET A 51 9.22 1.88 -12.94
CA MET A 51 9.19 0.44 -12.66
C MET A 51 8.20 -0.27 -13.58
N ALA A 52 6.99 0.24 -13.70
CA ALA A 52 5.97 -0.33 -14.58
C ALA A 52 6.41 -0.30 -16.06
N GLU A 53 6.90 0.83 -16.57
CA GLU A 53 7.38 0.95 -17.95
C GLU A 53 8.51 -0.04 -18.28
N LYS A 54 9.41 -0.28 -17.33
CA LYS A 54 10.57 -1.15 -17.56
C LYS A 54 10.25 -2.64 -17.51
N TYR A 55 9.35 -3.06 -16.64
CA TYR A 55 9.16 -4.47 -16.29
C TYR A 55 7.76 -5.01 -16.57
N ASP A 56 6.69 -4.21 -16.55
CA ASP A 56 5.34 -4.70 -16.75
C ASP A 56 5.12 -5.28 -18.16
N GLY A 57 4.21 -6.24 -18.26
CA GLY A 57 3.85 -6.91 -19.51
C GLY A 57 4.84 -8.01 -19.94
N LYS A 58 5.91 -8.25 -19.20
CA LYS A 58 6.82 -9.36 -19.42
C LYS A 58 6.35 -10.59 -18.64
N PRO A 59 6.26 -11.78 -19.27
CA PRO A 59 5.64 -12.96 -18.65
C PRO A 59 6.41 -13.47 -17.41
N GLU A 60 7.70 -13.18 -17.34
CA GLU A 60 8.55 -13.56 -16.22
C GLU A 60 8.38 -12.70 -14.96
N TYR A 61 7.61 -11.58 -15.04
CA TYR A 61 7.41 -10.67 -13.93
C TYR A 61 5.92 -10.54 -13.56
N PRO A 62 5.61 -10.14 -12.32
CA PRO A 62 4.25 -9.76 -11.95
C PRO A 62 3.77 -8.54 -12.74
N ARG A 63 2.47 -8.35 -12.85
CA ARG A 63 1.89 -7.08 -13.29
C ARG A 63 2.28 -5.97 -12.32
N ILE A 64 2.60 -4.79 -12.84
CA ILE A 64 3.05 -3.66 -12.03
C ILE A 64 2.09 -2.48 -12.20
N TRP A 65 1.50 -2.08 -11.09
CA TRP A 65 0.77 -0.83 -10.96
C TRP A 65 1.61 0.19 -10.21
N ALA A 66 1.27 1.47 -10.28
CA ALA A 66 2.03 2.54 -9.65
C ALA A 66 1.13 3.48 -8.85
N SER A 67 1.71 4.17 -7.90
CA SER A 67 1.15 5.35 -7.25
C SER A 67 2.04 6.56 -7.46
N VAL A 68 1.57 7.74 -7.08
CA VAL A 68 2.34 9.00 -6.99
C VAL A 68 1.93 9.75 -5.74
N GLY A 69 2.87 10.34 -5.02
CA GLY A 69 2.58 11.09 -3.80
C GLY A 69 3.82 11.62 -3.11
N ILE A 70 3.63 12.44 -2.07
CA ILE A 70 4.69 12.94 -1.20
C ILE A 70 4.53 12.27 0.17
N HIS A 71 5.51 11.44 0.53
CA HIS A 71 5.55 10.81 1.85
C HIS A 71 5.70 11.85 2.97
N PRO A 72 5.13 11.67 4.16
CA PRO A 72 5.26 12.62 5.27
C PRO A 72 6.70 12.97 5.65
N HIS A 73 7.66 12.09 5.41
CA HIS A 73 9.09 12.40 5.61
C HIS A 73 9.57 13.57 4.76
N GLU A 74 9.11 13.63 3.50
CA GLU A 74 9.49 14.63 2.50
C GLU A 74 8.51 15.79 2.40
N ALA A 75 7.57 15.93 3.35
CA ALA A 75 6.56 16.98 3.33
C ALA A 75 7.17 18.39 3.22
N SER A 76 8.33 18.62 3.83
CA SER A 76 9.05 19.90 3.74
C SER A 76 9.58 20.24 2.33
N LEU A 77 9.57 19.28 1.40
CA LEU A 77 9.97 19.47 0.00
C LEU A 77 8.79 19.78 -0.92
N ALA A 78 7.56 19.69 -0.41
CA ALA A 78 6.35 19.96 -1.19
C ALA A 78 6.32 21.39 -1.71
N ASN A 79 5.91 21.57 -2.97
CA ASN A 79 5.78 22.87 -3.62
C ASN A 79 4.82 22.78 -4.82
N GLU A 80 4.36 23.93 -5.34
CA GLU A 80 3.40 24.00 -6.44
C GLU A 80 3.88 23.36 -7.76
N ALA A 81 5.19 23.38 -8.02
CA ALA A 81 5.75 22.74 -9.20
C ALA A 81 5.65 21.22 -9.09
N ALA A 82 5.94 20.67 -7.91
CA ALA A 82 5.77 19.24 -7.60
C ALA A 82 4.30 18.81 -7.70
N ASP A 83 3.36 19.60 -7.18
CA ASP A 83 1.93 19.34 -7.27
C ASP A 83 1.48 19.24 -8.74
N SER A 84 1.91 20.20 -9.57
CA SER A 84 1.60 20.22 -10.99
C SER A 84 2.19 19.02 -11.73
N GLN A 85 3.41 18.65 -11.41
CA GLN A 85 4.10 17.49 -11.99
C GLN A 85 3.42 16.18 -11.60
N MET A 86 3.04 16.02 -10.33
CA MET A 86 2.32 14.82 -9.88
C MET A 86 0.96 14.66 -10.54
N LEU A 87 0.22 15.76 -10.77
CA LEU A 87 -1.03 15.72 -11.55
C LEU A 87 -0.81 15.27 -13.00
N GLN A 88 0.36 15.52 -13.60
CA GLN A 88 0.71 15.00 -14.91
C GLN A 88 1.00 13.50 -14.84
N TRP A 89 1.81 13.06 -13.89
CA TRP A 89 2.12 11.63 -13.67
C TRP A 89 0.88 10.80 -13.31
N ALA A 90 -0.06 11.38 -12.55
CA ALA A 90 -1.31 10.73 -12.20
C ALA A 90 -2.20 10.34 -13.40
N ARG A 91 -1.93 10.91 -14.59
CA ARG A 91 -2.63 10.54 -15.84
C ARG A 91 -2.03 9.29 -16.51
N HIS A 92 -0.89 8.82 -16.04
CA HIS A 92 -0.27 7.63 -16.62
C HIS A 92 -1.16 6.39 -16.38
N PRO A 93 -1.39 5.51 -17.38
CA PRO A 93 -2.36 4.42 -17.29
C PRO A 93 -2.01 3.36 -16.23
N ARG A 94 -0.79 3.34 -15.74
CA ARG A 94 -0.36 2.45 -14.65
C ARG A 94 -0.55 3.05 -13.26
N VAL A 95 -0.82 4.35 -13.15
CA VAL A 95 -1.08 5.00 -11.87
C VAL A 95 -2.54 4.76 -11.49
N ILE A 96 -2.73 4.05 -10.38
CA ILE A 96 -4.04 3.64 -9.88
C ILE A 96 -4.36 4.21 -8.49
N ALA A 97 -3.41 4.87 -7.86
CA ALA A 97 -3.57 5.47 -6.54
C ALA A 97 -2.75 6.75 -6.39
N TRP A 98 -3.19 7.60 -5.47
CA TRP A 98 -2.43 8.74 -4.98
C TRP A 98 -1.85 8.40 -3.61
N GLY A 99 -0.57 8.30 -3.52
CA GLY A 99 0.13 7.88 -2.30
C GLY A 99 1.56 7.39 -2.58
N GLU A 100 2.25 7.26 -1.55
CA GLU A 100 1.92 7.20 -0.13
C GLU A 100 1.92 8.60 0.47
N ILE A 101 0.86 8.96 1.22
CA ILE A 101 0.68 10.26 1.86
C ILE A 101 0.25 10.04 3.31
N GLY A 102 0.32 11.03 4.18
CA GLY A 102 -0.19 10.88 5.55
C GLY A 102 0.69 11.49 6.62
N LEU A 103 0.82 10.82 7.76
CA LEU A 103 1.49 11.32 8.96
C LEU A 103 2.50 10.31 9.53
N ASP A 104 3.71 10.78 9.86
CA ASP A 104 4.73 10.02 10.59
C ASP A 104 5.23 10.84 11.78
N TYR A 105 4.72 10.51 12.97
CA TYR A 105 5.10 11.16 14.22
C TYR A 105 6.18 10.38 14.98
N PHE A 106 6.68 9.31 14.38
CA PHE A 106 7.77 8.53 14.95
C PHE A 106 9.13 9.12 14.58
N TYR A 107 9.34 9.36 13.28
CA TYR A 107 10.61 9.90 12.78
C TYR A 107 10.64 11.43 12.79
N ASP A 108 9.50 12.09 12.61
CA ASP A 108 9.36 13.55 12.58
C ASP A 108 10.36 14.25 11.63
N HIS A 109 10.69 13.62 10.47
CA HIS A 109 11.63 14.19 9.49
C HIS A 109 11.17 15.53 8.92
N SER A 110 9.88 15.73 8.77
CA SER A 110 9.24 17.02 8.52
C SER A 110 8.43 17.44 9.75
N PRO A 111 8.31 18.74 10.05
CA PRO A 111 7.46 19.22 11.15
C PRO A 111 6.01 18.73 11.01
N ARG A 112 5.37 18.33 12.09
CA ARG A 112 4.00 17.74 12.09
C ARG A 112 2.97 18.64 11.42
N GLU A 113 3.00 19.93 11.67
CA GLU A 113 2.10 20.88 11.02
C GLU A 113 2.33 20.96 9.50
N THR A 114 3.57 20.83 9.06
CA THR A 114 3.91 20.72 7.63
C THR A 114 3.37 19.41 7.06
N GLN A 115 3.55 18.29 7.77
CA GLN A 115 2.97 17.00 7.35
C GLN A 115 1.45 17.09 7.18
N LYS A 116 0.73 17.69 8.14
CA LYS A 116 -0.73 17.90 8.07
C LYS A 116 -1.13 18.77 6.88
N ALA A 117 -0.46 19.90 6.68
CA ALA A 117 -0.75 20.79 5.55
C ALA A 117 -0.54 20.11 4.20
N VAL A 118 0.55 19.35 4.05
CA VAL A 118 0.85 18.59 2.84
C VAL A 118 -0.14 17.43 2.66
N PHE A 119 -0.48 16.71 3.72
CA PHE A 119 -1.48 15.65 3.66
C PHE A 119 -2.83 16.17 3.16
N LEU A 120 -3.30 17.30 3.69
CA LEU A 120 -4.51 17.97 3.21
C LEU A 120 -4.41 18.31 1.72
N LYS A 121 -3.31 18.94 1.31
CA LYS A 121 -3.07 19.29 -0.09
C LYS A 121 -3.05 18.07 -1.01
N GLN A 122 -2.40 16.99 -0.60
CA GLN A 122 -2.36 15.74 -1.34
C GLN A 122 -3.75 15.09 -1.51
N MET A 123 -4.62 15.18 -0.49
CA MET A 123 -6.02 14.74 -0.62
C MET A 123 -6.78 15.55 -1.66
N GLU A 124 -6.57 16.87 -1.74
CA GLU A 124 -7.18 17.73 -2.78
C GLU A 124 -6.72 17.34 -4.19
N LEU A 125 -5.41 17.08 -4.36
CA LEU A 125 -4.83 16.66 -5.63
C LEU A 125 -5.32 15.26 -6.05
N ALA A 126 -5.39 14.31 -5.12
CA ALA A 126 -5.95 12.99 -5.34
C ALA A 126 -7.41 13.04 -5.82
N ARG A 127 -8.21 13.93 -5.21
CA ARG A 127 -9.60 14.16 -5.64
C ARG A 127 -9.66 14.75 -7.05
N THR A 128 -8.77 15.69 -7.37
CA THR A 128 -8.65 16.27 -8.72
C THR A 128 -8.28 15.22 -9.75
N ALA A 129 -7.35 14.33 -9.40
CA ALA A 129 -6.92 13.20 -10.25
C ALA A 129 -7.95 12.05 -10.29
N LYS A 130 -8.96 12.06 -9.41
CA LYS A 130 -9.95 10.97 -9.23
C LYS A 130 -9.30 9.64 -8.86
N LEU A 131 -8.26 9.67 -8.03
CA LEU A 131 -7.55 8.49 -7.57
C LEU A 131 -7.83 8.22 -6.08
N PRO A 132 -7.97 6.95 -5.66
CA PRO A 132 -8.02 6.59 -4.24
C PRO A 132 -6.67 6.88 -3.59
N ILE A 133 -6.68 7.09 -2.27
CA ILE A 133 -5.46 7.44 -1.51
C ILE A 133 -4.86 6.23 -0.79
N ILE A 134 -3.52 6.21 -0.69
CA ILE A 134 -2.77 5.26 0.14
C ILE A 134 -2.17 6.05 1.30
N ILE A 135 -2.52 5.65 2.51
CA ILE A 135 -2.20 6.41 3.71
C ILE A 135 -1.16 5.68 4.55
N HIS A 136 -0.07 6.41 4.81
CA HIS A 136 0.88 6.15 5.87
C HIS A 136 0.39 6.79 7.17
N CYS A 137 0.34 6.01 8.25
CA CYS A 137 0.10 6.55 9.56
C CYS A 137 0.97 5.84 10.60
N ARG A 138 1.95 6.56 11.14
CA ARG A 138 2.86 6.02 12.14
C ARG A 138 2.88 6.90 13.38
N PRO A 139 2.35 6.40 14.52
CA PRO A 139 2.35 7.14 15.78
C PRO A 139 3.74 7.19 16.41
N SER A 140 3.95 8.15 17.30
CA SER A 140 5.14 8.17 18.19
C SER A 140 5.08 7.03 19.22
N ASP A 141 6.24 6.66 19.77
CA ASP A 141 6.36 5.48 20.66
C ASP A 141 5.40 5.43 21.85
N ASN A 142 4.93 6.58 22.34
CA ASN A 142 4.13 6.68 23.57
C ASN A 142 2.76 7.37 23.37
N SER A 143 2.30 7.48 22.13
CA SER A 143 1.05 8.18 21.83
C SER A 143 0.46 7.69 20.51
N GLU A 144 -0.87 7.56 20.47
CA GLU A 144 -1.61 7.22 19.24
C GLU A 144 -2.09 8.47 18.49
N ASN A 145 -1.61 9.66 18.83
CA ASN A 145 -2.08 10.93 18.30
C ASN A 145 -1.99 11.06 16.76
N ALA A 146 -1.04 10.37 16.09
CA ALA A 146 -1.02 10.35 14.65
C ALA A 146 -2.26 9.66 14.05
N TRP A 147 -2.78 8.61 14.70
CA TRP A 147 -4.01 7.94 14.27
C TRP A 147 -5.23 8.85 14.46
N ASP A 148 -5.30 9.56 15.59
CA ASP A 148 -6.42 10.48 15.86
C ASP A 148 -6.41 11.66 14.88
N ASP A 149 -5.26 12.28 14.65
CA ASP A 149 -5.10 13.36 13.68
C ASP A 149 -5.42 12.89 12.26
N CYS A 150 -4.85 11.74 11.84
CA CYS A 150 -5.06 11.19 10.51
C CYS A 150 -6.54 10.89 10.24
N LEU A 151 -7.21 10.17 11.15
CA LEU A 151 -8.62 9.83 10.98
C LEU A 151 -9.53 11.07 11.08
N ALA A 152 -9.21 12.07 11.91
CA ALA A 152 -9.94 13.33 11.96
C ALA A 152 -9.85 14.09 10.63
N MET A 153 -8.63 14.20 10.06
CA MET A 153 -8.42 14.83 8.76
C MET A 153 -9.15 14.10 7.62
N ILE A 154 -9.18 12.77 7.65
CA ILE A 154 -9.93 11.98 6.68
C ILE A 154 -11.43 12.26 6.79
N VAL A 155 -11.98 12.29 8.01
CA VAL A 155 -13.39 12.61 8.25
C VAL A 155 -13.73 13.99 7.70
N GLU A 156 -12.92 14.97 7.99
CA GLU A 156 -13.20 16.37 7.64
C GLU A 156 -12.99 16.64 6.13
N HIS A 157 -11.94 16.06 5.55
CA HIS A 157 -11.48 16.47 4.22
C HIS A 157 -11.58 15.41 3.14
N TRP A 158 -11.84 14.13 3.46
CA TRP A 158 -11.88 13.06 2.46
C TRP A 158 -13.21 12.31 2.39
N SER A 159 -13.92 12.16 3.48
CA SER A 159 -15.06 11.26 3.66
C SER A 159 -16.35 11.62 2.90
N ALA A 160 -16.34 12.60 2.03
CA ALA A 160 -17.51 13.07 1.29
C ALA A 160 -18.04 12.09 0.21
N GLY A 161 -17.52 10.87 0.13
CA GLY A 161 -17.91 9.88 -0.87
C GLY A 161 -17.95 8.46 -0.31
N HIS A 162 -18.98 8.11 0.44
CA HIS A 162 -19.13 6.75 0.94
C HIS A 162 -19.23 5.71 -0.19
N GLY A 163 -18.23 4.81 -0.28
CA GLY A 163 -18.47 3.42 -0.61
C GLY A 163 -19.04 3.05 -1.96
N SER A 164 -18.93 3.87 -3.00
CA SER A 164 -19.28 3.44 -4.35
C SER A 164 -18.02 2.99 -5.12
N SER A 165 -18.19 2.08 -6.09
CA SER A 165 -17.15 1.63 -7.01
C SER A 165 -16.48 2.74 -7.85
N SER A 166 -16.91 3.97 -7.70
CA SER A 166 -16.31 5.21 -8.21
C SER A 166 -16.04 6.21 -7.07
N GLY A 167 -16.36 5.86 -5.83
CA GLY A 167 -16.04 6.66 -4.66
C GLY A 167 -14.53 6.61 -4.42
N LEU A 168 -13.97 7.77 -4.18
CA LEU A 168 -12.57 7.94 -3.83
C LEU A 168 -12.32 7.27 -2.47
N GLY A 169 -12.16 5.96 -2.46
CA GLY A 169 -11.80 5.20 -1.27
C GLY A 169 -10.33 5.42 -0.88
N GLY A 170 -9.88 4.69 0.10
CA GLY A 170 -8.48 4.72 0.53
C GLY A 170 -8.02 3.39 1.09
N ILE A 171 -6.71 3.27 1.25
CA ILE A 171 -6.03 2.14 1.88
C ILE A 171 -5.22 2.69 3.04
N LEU A 172 -5.45 2.17 4.25
CA LEU A 172 -4.49 2.32 5.33
C LEU A 172 -3.44 1.22 5.16
N HIS A 173 -2.29 1.58 4.60
CA HIS A 173 -1.20 0.64 4.39
C HIS A 173 -0.47 0.35 5.68
N CYS A 174 0.20 -0.80 5.75
CA CYS A 174 1.04 -1.22 6.88
C CYS A 174 0.38 -0.95 8.24
N PHE A 175 -0.89 -1.33 8.38
CA PHE A 175 -1.72 -0.94 9.50
C PHE A 175 -1.14 -1.39 10.85
N THR A 176 -0.92 -0.42 11.73
CA THR A 176 -0.39 -0.62 13.10
C THR A 176 -1.32 -0.10 14.19
N GLY A 177 -2.48 0.38 13.83
CA GLY A 177 -3.48 0.92 14.75
C GLY A 177 -4.15 -0.13 15.62
N SER A 178 -4.99 0.35 16.53
CA SER A 178 -5.83 -0.51 17.37
C SER A 178 -7.06 -1.03 16.62
N VAL A 179 -7.79 -1.97 17.23
CA VAL A 179 -9.10 -2.44 16.73
C VAL A 179 -10.08 -1.26 16.55
N GLU A 180 -10.02 -0.26 17.43
CA GLU A 180 -10.89 0.92 17.33
C GLU A 180 -10.53 1.78 16.11
N HIS A 181 -9.23 2.01 15.85
CA HIS A 181 -8.79 2.72 14.65
C HIS A 181 -9.22 1.97 13.38
N ALA A 182 -9.13 0.63 13.39
CA ALA A 182 -9.59 -0.19 12.27
C ALA A 182 -11.11 -0.04 12.04
N ARG A 183 -11.94 -0.04 13.10
CA ARG A 183 -13.39 0.20 12.96
C ARG A 183 -13.70 1.55 12.35
N ARG A 184 -13.11 2.61 12.89
CA ARG A 184 -13.28 3.99 12.36
C ARG A 184 -12.89 4.07 10.88
N ALA A 185 -11.79 3.43 10.48
CA ALA A 185 -11.37 3.40 9.08
C ALA A 185 -12.35 2.62 8.18
N LEU A 186 -12.87 1.49 8.65
CA LEU A 186 -13.88 0.71 7.94
C LEU A 186 -15.19 1.47 7.75
N ASP A 187 -15.63 2.20 8.78
CA ASP A 187 -16.83 3.07 8.73
C ASP A 187 -16.66 4.20 7.70
N LEU A 188 -15.42 4.66 7.47
CA LEU A 188 -15.07 5.63 6.44
C LEU A 188 -14.87 5.00 5.04
N GLY A 189 -15.09 3.70 4.90
CA GLY A 189 -15.01 3.01 3.62
C GLY A 189 -13.60 2.57 3.21
N PHE A 190 -12.59 2.65 4.09
CA PHE A 190 -11.21 2.28 3.78
C PHE A 190 -10.97 0.78 3.74
N MET A 191 -10.01 0.38 2.91
CA MET A 191 -9.36 -0.92 3.00
C MET A 191 -8.24 -0.87 4.04
N ILE A 192 -7.95 -2.01 4.66
CA ILE A 192 -6.86 -2.13 5.63
C ILE A 192 -5.86 -3.17 5.12
N SER A 193 -4.60 -2.76 4.97
CA SER A 193 -3.53 -3.62 4.51
C SER A 193 -2.59 -4.01 5.65
N PHE A 194 -2.23 -5.29 5.70
CA PHE A 194 -1.34 -5.85 6.72
C PHE A 194 -0.02 -6.26 6.10
N ALA A 195 1.09 -5.89 6.76
CA ALA A 195 2.45 -6.17 6.35
C ALA A 195 3.12 -7.26 7.20
N GLY A 196 4.40 -7.54 6.91
CA GLY A 196 5.18 -8.57 7.58
C GLY A 196 5.29 -8.43 9.10
N ASN A 197 5.09 -7.22 9.64
CA ASN A 197 5.09 -6.96 11.09
C ASN A 197 4.00 -7.72 11.87
N ILE A 198 2.90 -8.16 11.22
CA ILE A 198 1.88 -9.01 11.86
C ILE A 198 2.46 -10.31 12.41
N THR A 199 3.56 -10.80 11.81
CA THR A 199 4.26 -12.02 12.25
C THR A 199 5.17 -11.79 13.46
N PHE A 200 5.38 -10.54 13.89
CA PHE A 200 6.34 -10.23 14.96
C PHE A 200 5.77 -10.58 16.35
N PRO A 201 6.62 -11.04 17.27
CA PRO A 201 6.14 -11.50 18.60
C PRO A 201 5.30 -10.45 19.34
N LYS A 202 5.68 -9.18 19.27
CA LYS A 202 5.02 -8.08 20.00
C LYS A 202 3.82 -7.45 19.25
N ALA A 203 3.39 -8.00 18.11
CA ALA A 203 2.36 -7.42 17.25
C ALA A 203 0.93 -7.86 17.60
N GLN A 204 0.59 -8.01 18.90
CA GLN A 204 -0.73 -8.52 19.30
C GLN A 204 -1.86 -7.59 18.84
N SER A 205 -1.73 -6.27 18.96
CA SER A 205 -2.73 -5.31 18.51
C SER A 205 -3.02 -5.40 17.01
N ILE A 206 -1.98 -5.64 16.20
CA ILE A 206 -2.12 -5.84 14.75
C ILE A 206 -2.88 -7.13 14.46
N ARG A 207 -2.57 -8.21 15.19
CA ARG A 207 -3.29 -9.49 15.06
C ARG A 207 -4.76 -9.38 15.46
N ASP A 208 -5.05 -8.64 16.54
CA ASP A 208 -6.43 -8.40 17.00
C ASP A 208 -7.23 -7.61 15.95
N ALA A 209 -6.61 -6.58 15.34
CA ALA A 209 -7.20 -5.85 14.23
C ALA A 209 -7.43 -6.78 13.02
N ALA A 210 -6.42 -7.61 12.65
CA ALA A 210 -6.55 -8.54 11.54
C ALA A 210 -7.60 -9.63 11.76
N GLN A 211 -7.91 -9.99 13.01
CA GLN A 211 -9.04 -10.85 13.33
C GLN A 211 -10.40 -10.17 13.15
N MET A 212 -10.48 -8.87 13.40
CA MET A 212 -11.73 -8.11 13.35
C MET A 212 -12.09 -7.63 11.94
N VAL A 213 -11.08 -7.17 11.15
CA VAL A 213 -11.31 -6.59 9.82
C VAL A 213 -12.01 -7.60 8.90
N PRO A 214 -13.14 -7.26 8.26
CA PRO A 214 -13.81 -8.15 7.31
C PRO A 214 -12.87 -8.57 6.17
N LEU A 215 -12.98 -9.84 5.73
CA LEU A 215 -12.07 -10.37 4.70
C LEU A 215 -12.19 -9.64 3.35
N ASP A 216 -13.34 -9.07 3.03
CA ASP A 216 -13.59 -8.27 1.82
C ASP A 216 -13.08 -6.82 1.93
N ARG A 217 -12.56 -6.43 3.09
CA ARG A 217 -11.97 -5.12 3.36
C ARG A 217 -10.48 -5.19 3.68
N MET A 218 -9.87 -6.35 3.46
CA MET A 218 -8.48 -6.65 3.81
C MET A 218 -7.60 -6.71 2.57
N LEU A 219 -6.39 -6.15 2.68
CA LEU A 219 -5.28 -6.34 1.75
C LEU A 219 -4.07 -6.90 2.50
N ILE A 220 -3.11 -7.39 1.75
CA ILE A 220 -1.80 -7.82 2.27
C ILE A 220 -0.70 -7.20 1.42
N GLU A 221 0.43 -6.94 2.07
CA GLU A 221 1.58 -6.30 1.46
C GLU A 221 2.88 -6.75 2.10
N THR A 222 3.99 -6.39 1.48
CA THR A 222 5.32 -6.59 2.08
C THR A 222 5.88 -5.33 2.71
N ASP A 223 5.60 -4.16 2.17
CA ASP A 223 6.31 -2.92 2.45
C ASP A 223 7.83 -3.10 2.20
N SER A 224 8.16 -3.89 1.18
CA SER A 224 9.56 -4.17 0.80
C SER A 224 10.33 -2.89 0.47
N PRO A 225 11.56 -2.72 0.95
CA PRO A 225 12.50 -3.68 1.55
C PRO A 225 12.39 -3.85 3.07
N TYR A 226 11.39 -3.27 3.71
CA TYR A 226 11.23 -3.24 5.16
C TYR A 226 10.41 -4.45 5.67
N LEU A 227 10.29 -4.59 6.96
CA LEU A 227 9.35 -5.45 7.68
C LEU A 227 9.34 -6.92 7.24
N ALA A 228 10.48 -7.49 6.83
CA ALA A 228 10.56 -8.90 6.44
C ALA A 228 9.86 -9.80 7.46
N PRO A 229 8.86 -10.60 7.06
CA PRO A 229 8.10 -11.46 7.97
C PRO A 229 8.95 -12.62 8.52
N ILE A 230 8.51 -13.27 9.58
CA ILE A 230 9.06 -14.56 9.98
C ILE A 230 8.67 -15.61 8.92
N PRO A 231 9.62 -16.47 8.44
CA PRO A 231 10.95 -16.74 8.96
C PRO A 231 12.09 -15.86 8.36
N HIS A 232 11.79 -14.86 7.56
CA HIS A 232 12.77 -14.05 6.82
C HIS A 232 13.30 -12.85 7.60
N ARG A 233 12.93 -12.70 8.86
CA ARG A 233 13.30 -11.55 9.67
C ARG A 233 14.82 -11.33 9.72
N GLY A 234 15.24 -10.03 9.62
CA GLY A 234 16.65 -9.65 9.54
C GLY A 234 17.25 -9.69 8.13
N LYS A 235 16.49 -10.18 7.13
CA LYS A 235 16.86 -10.09 5.72
C LYS A 235 16.15 -8.91 5.05
N ARG A 236 16.61 -8.51 3.86
CA ARG A 236 15.88 -7.60 2.98
C ARG A 236 14.55 -8.28 2.57
N ASN A 237 13.43 -7.58 2.75
CA ASN A 237 12.12 -8.08 2.33
C ASN A 237 11.99 -8.06 0.80
N GLU A 238 11.07 -8.84 0.25
CA GLU A 238 10.73 -8.88 -1.18
C GLU A 238 9.28 -9.36 -1.37
N PRO A 239 8.60 -9.01 -2.48
CA PRO A 239 7.20 -9.36 -2.72
C PRO A 239 6.88 -10.85 -2.60
N ALA A 240 7.85 -11.74 -2.90
CA ALA A 240 7.69 -13.17 -2.72
C ALA A 240 7.30 -13.59 -1.28
N PHE A 241 7.58 -12.73 -0.30
CA PHE A 241 7.31 -13.01 1.12
C PHE A 241 5.92 -12.58 1.58
N VAL A 242 5.09 -11.94 0.73
CA VAL A 242 3.72 -11.56 1.10
C VAL A 242 2.86 -12.78 1.48
N LYS A 243 3.19 -13.96 0.97
CA LYS A 243 2.53 -15.22 1.33
C LYS A 243 2.68 -15.58 2.82
N GLU A 244 3.74 -15.12 3.48
CA GLU A 244 3.91 -15.32 4.92
C GLU A 244 2.93 -14.45 5.74
N VAL A 245 2.58 -13.27 5.22
CA VAL A 245 1.52 -12.43 5.78
C VAL A 245 0.18 -13.14 5.63
N ALA A 246 -0.12 -13.66 4.43
CA ALA A 246 -1.33 -14.45 4.18
C ALA A 246 -1.39 -15.70 5.08
N ARG A 247 -0.27 -16.40 5.30
CA ARG A 247 -0.19 -17.56 6.21
C ARG A 247 -0.52 -17.15 7.63
N GLN A 248 0.07 -16.07 8.15
CA GLN A 248 -0.20 -15.59 9.51
C GLN A 248 -1.67 -15.21 9.70
N ILE A 249 -2.28 -14.53 8.74
CA ILE A 249 -3.70 -14.19 8.78
C ILE A 249 -4.56 -15.46 8.70
N GLY A 250 -4.18 -16.40 7.85
CA GLY A 250 -4.84 -17.70 7.73
C GLY A 250 -4.86 -18.47 9.05
N GLU A 251 -3.73 -18.53 9.76
CA GLU A 251 -3.64 -19.13 11.10
C GLU A 251 -4.57 -18.43 12.10
N LEU A 252 -4.62 -17.10 12.11
CA LEU A 252 -5.51 -16.31 12.97
C LEU A 252 -7.00 -16.54 12.69
N ARG A 253 -7.34 -16.81 11.42
CA ARG A 253 -8.72 -16.94 10.94
C ARG A 253 -9.19 -18.38 10.76
N ASN A 254 -8.31 -19.37 11.00
CA ASN A 254 -8.54 -20.79 10.69
C ASN A 254 -8.91 -21.02 9.21
N LEU A 255 -8.20 -20.32 8.30
CA LEU A 255 -8.35 -20.42 6.85
C LEU A 255 -7.01 -20.79 6.20
N PRO A 256 -7.02 -21.48 5.03
CA PRO A 256 -5.81 -21.69 4.25
C PRO A 256 -5.18 -20.37 3.81
N ALA A 257 -3.85 -20.30 3.77
CA ALA A 257 -3.12 -19.11 3.28
C ALA A 257 -3.51 -18.75 1.84
N GLU A 258 -3.77 -19.77 1.01
CA GLU A 258 -4.20 -19.60 -0.38
C GLU A 258 -5.57 -18.93 -0.48
N GLU A 259 -6.47 -19.18 0.45
CA GLU A 259 -7.77 -18.52 0.51
C GLU A 259 -7.61 -17.05 0.88
N ILE A 260 -6.79 -16.73 1.88
CA ILE A 260 -6.46 -15.34 2.22
C ILE A 260 -5.84 -14.65 0.99
N GLY A 261 -4.85 -15.27 0.34
CA GLY A 261 -4.22 -14.73 -0.86
C GLY A 261 -5.23 -14.46 -1.99
N SER A 262 -6.12 -15.42 -2.26
CA SER A 262 -7.14 -15.27 -3.30
C SER A 262 -8.14 -14.15 -2.99
N ARG A 263 -8.64 -14.07 -1.75
CA ARG A 263 -9.59 -13.03 -1.34
C ARG A 263 -8.97 -11.64 -1.36
N THR A 264 -7.76 -11.48 -0.82
CA THR A 264 -7.08 -10.18 -0.83
C THR A 264 -6.67 -9.75 -2.23
N THR A 265 -6.31 -10.69 -3.11
CA THR A 265 -6.12 -10.43 -4.54
C THR A 265 -7.42 -9.91 -5.17
N GLN A 266 -8.53 -10.60 -4.98
CA GLN A 266 -9.82 -10.15 -5.52
C GLN A 266 -10.21 -8.77 -4.98
N ASN A 267 -9.96 -8.51 -3.69
CA ASN A 267 -10.20 -7.20 -3.08
C ASN A 267 -9.39 -6.09 -3.75
N PHE A 268 -8.11 -6.34 -4.03
CA PHE A 268 -7.24 -5.40 -4.73
C PHE A 268 -7.83 -5.03 -6.10
N TYR A 269 -8.16 -6.03 -6.91
CA TYR A 269 -8.71 -5.79 -8.25
C TYR A 269 -10.08 -5.10 -8.19
N ASN A 270 -10.95 -5.49 -7.27
CA ASN A 270 -12.27 -4.86 -7.07
C ASN A 270 -12.15 -3.40 -6.62
N PHE A 271 -11.24 -3.13 -5.65
CA PHE A 271 -11.05 -1.80 -5.10
C PHE A 271 -10.61 -0.81 -6.17
N PHE A 272 -9.68 -1.20 -7.02
CA PHE A 272 -9.18 -0.35 -8.11
C PHE A 272 -10.00 -0.44 -9.40
N GLY A 273 -11.05 -1.26 -9.46
CA GLY A 273 -11.85 -1.46 -10.68
C GLY A 273 -11.07 -2.09 -11.84
N LEU A 274 -10.07 -2.92 -11.51
CA LEU A 274 -9.19 -3.57 -12.48
C LEU A 274 -9.76 -4.93 -12.88
N ALA A 275 -9.52 -5.34 -14.13
CA ALA A 275 -9.83 -6.69 -14.57
C ALA A 275 -8.78 -7.69 -14.07
N LEU A 276 -9.22 -8.72 -13.36
CA LEU A 276 -8.38 -9.88 -13.07
C LEU A 276 -8.25 -10.70 -14.36
N GLU A 277 -7.08 -10.72 -14.98
CA GLU A 277 -6.81 -11.60 -16.11
C GLU A 277 -6.77 -13.04 -15.59
N THR A 278 -7.88 -13.76 -15.67
CA THR A 278 -7.89 -15.20 -15.46
C THR A 278 -7.02 -15.85 -16.52
N ALA A 279 -6.03 -16.65 -16.11
CA ALA A 279 -5.23 -17.45 -17.03
C ALA A 279 -6.21 -18.18 -17.97
N LYS A 280 -6.04 -17.99 -19.30
CA LYS A 280 -6.80 -18.79 -20.26
C LYS A 280 -6.52 -20.24 -19.94
N PRO A 281 -7.55 -21.11 -19.81
CA PRO A 281 -7.31 -22.53 -19.66
C PRO A 281 -6.43 -22.98 -20.83
N GLU A 282 -5.30 -23.61 -20.52
CA GLU A 282 -4.49 -24.26 -21.55
C GLU A 282 -5.42 -25.16 -22.38
N ALA A 283 -5.52 -24.88 -23.67
CA ALA A 283 -6.24 -25.74 -24.59
C ALA A 283 -5.57 -27.13 -24.48
N ARG A 284 -6.26 -28.08 -23.87
CA ARG A 284 -5.81 -29.47 -23.86
C ARG A 284 -5.70 -29.92 -25.32
N ALA A 285 -4.46 -30.20 -25.75
CA ALA A 285 -4.17 -30.84 -27.00
C ALA A 285 -4.60 -32.30 -26.97
#